data_0dbd6dc2169ae66e7c8df89717053c60
#
_entry.id   0dbd6dc2169ae66e7c8df89717053c60
#
_cell.length_a   1.000
_cell.length_b   1.000
_cell.length_c   1.000
_cell.angle_alpha   90.00
_cell.angle_beta   90.00
_cell.angle_gamma   90.00
#
_symmetry.space_group_name_H-M   'P 1'
#
loop_
_entity.id
_entity.type
_entity.pdbx_description
1 polymer ?
#
loop_
_entity_poly.entity_id
_entity_poly.type
_entity_poly.pdbx_seq_one_letter_code
_entity_poly.pdbx_strand_id
1 'polypeptide(L)'
;MSDEPNKSSSAQRRREKGDPNESNRPLPWFLVMSLGALAMWGAFYIYSTPSGEDSSYGDQRTVASLRPPVVLAGAAPSIDGKQLFGAKCVACHQGSGLGLAGVFPPLVASEWVIGDEKILANILLHGVNGEMIVKGNTYKGAMPAWKSLSDDELAAVLTYIRSDWGNPAPPIKAETIKTQRELTKTRTEPYAGGSSIKPDS
;
A
#
# COMPACT_ATOMS: atom_id res chain seq x y z
N MET A 1 -21.36 -63.02 -21.42
CA MET A 1 -20.87 -61.86 -20.61
C MET A 1 -21.83 -60.72 -20.92
N SER A 2 -22.73 -60.44 -20.05
CA SER A 2 -23.87 -59.53 -20.21
C SER A 2 -23.42 -58.14 -19.78
N ASP A 3 -23.43 -57.16 -20.67
CA ASP A 3 -23.19 -55.77 -20.37
C ASP A 3 -24.37 -55.20 -19.60
N GLU A 4 -24.21 -54.96 -18.29
CA GLU A 4 -25.16 -54.17 -17.53
C GLU A 4 -24.97 -52.69 -17.89
N PRO A 5 -26.02 -51.98 -18.37
CA PRO A 5 -25.91 -50.58 -18.62
C PRO A 5 -25.81 -49.81 -17.29
N ASN A 6 -24.74 -49.05 -17.16
CA ASN A 6 -24.40 -48.20 -16.02
C ASN A 6 -25.55 -47.25 -15.64
N LYS A 7 -26.28 -47.58 -14.59
CA LYS A 7 -27.39 -46.79 -14.02
C LYS A 7 -26.96 -45.42 -13.47
N SER A 8 -25.66 -45.15 -13.34
CA SER A 8 -25.16 -43.87 -12.84
C SER A 8 -25.29 -42.73 -13.85
N SER A 9 -25.23 -43.06 -15.14
CA SER A 9 -25.29 -42.05 -16.22
C SER A 9 -26.69 -41.43 -16.41
N SER A 10 -27.74 -42.16 -16.08
CA SER A 10 -29.13 -41.69 -16.24
C SER A 10 -29.57 -40.71 -15.12
N ALA A 11 -29.03 -40.88 -13.89
CA ALA A 11 -29.29 -40.00 -12.77
C ALA A 11 -28.52 -38.68 -12.90
N GLN A 12 -27.35 -38.70 -13.52
CA GLN A 12 -26.52 -37.52 -13.77
C GLN A 12 -27.11 -36.66 -14.86
N ARG A 13 -27.63 -37.23 -15.95
CA ARG A 13 -28.35 -36.53 -17.03
C ARG A 13 -29.66 -35.88 -16.58
N ARG A 14 -30.31 -36.35 -15.53
CA ARG A 14 -31.52 -35.74 -14.96
C ARG A 14 -31.23 -34.49 -14.14
N ARG A 15 -30.00 -34.26 -13.71
CA ARG A 15 -29.56 -33.08 -12.94
C ARG A 15 -29.02 -31.96 -13.81
N GLU A 16 -28.62 -32.27 -15.01
CA GLU A 16 -28.21 -31.27 -16.00
C GLU A 16 -29.52 -30.66 -16.56
N LYS A 17 -29.78 -29.41 -16.22
CA LYS A 17 -30.76 -28.63 -16.97
C LYS A 17 -30.28 -28.63 -18.42
N GLY A 18 -31.15 -29.02 -19.35
CA GLY A 18 -30.80 -29.00 -20.78
C GLY A 18 -30.12 -27.69 -21.12
N ASP A 19 -29.03 -27.77 -21.89
CA ASP A 19 -28.33 -26.57 -22.36
C ASP A 19 -29.35 -25.58 -22.91
N PRO A 20 -29.23 -24.29 -22.56
CA PRO A 20 -30.10 -23.28 -23.10
C PRO A 20 -30.02 -23.38 -24.61
N ASN A 21 -31.16 -23.66 -25.24
CA ASN A 21 -31.27 -23.83 -26.69
C ASN A 21 -30.78 -22.52 -27.30
N GLU A 22 -29.56 -22.49 -27.82
CA GLU A 22 -29.02 -21.36 -28.56
C GLU A 22 -29.90 -21.17 -29.81
N SER A 23 -30.95 -20.39 -29.66
CA SER A 23 -31.74 -20.03 -30.81
C SER A 23 -30.84 -19.17 -31.71
N ASN A 24 -30.60 -19.65 -32.93
CA ASN A 24 -29.80 -19.00 -33.95
C ASN A 24 -30.53 -17.74 -34.45
N ARG A 25 -30.75 -16.78 -33.52
CA ARG A 25 -31.35 -15.48 -33.85
C ARG A 25 -30.22 -14.53 -34.23
N PRO A 26 -30.30 -13.93 -35.41
CA PRO A 26 -29.30 -12.94 -35.80
C PRO A 26 -29.27 -11.81 -34.77
N LEU A 27 -28.08 -11.37 -34.37
CA LEU A 27 -27.92 -10.23 -33.48
C LEU A 27 -28.68 -9.03 -34.05
N PRO A 28 -29.43 -8.31 -33.21
CA PRO A 28 -30.14 -7.11 -33.67
C PRO A 28 -29.13 -6.12 -34.28
N TRP A 29 -29.42 -5.67 -35.49
CA TRP A 29 -28.48 -4.83 -36.24
C TRP A 29 -28.09 -3.54 -35.48
N PHE A 30 -28.96 -3.01 -34.63
CA PHE A 30 -28.65 -1.84 -33.80
C PHE A 30 -27.55 -2.13 -32.74
N LEU A 31 -27.48 -3.37 -32.23
CA LEU A 31 -26.39 -3.77 -31.31
C LEU A 31 -25.03 -3.78 -32.03
N VAL A 32 -25.00 -4.30 -33.25
CA VAL A 32 -23.77 -4.31 -34.07
C VAL A 32 -23.37 -2.88 -34.40
N MET A 33 -24.30 -2.01 -34.75
CA MET A 33 -24.03 -0.60 -35.02
C MET A 33 -23.56 0.15 -33.77
N SER A 34 -24.16 -0.11 -32.60
CA SER A 34 -23.74 0.50 -31.33
C SER A 34 -22.33 0.07 -30.94
N LEU A 35 -22.00 -1.20 -31.08
CA LEU A 35 -20.68 -1.73 -30.81
C LEU A 35 -19.62 -1.15 -31.74
N GLY A 36 -19.94 -1.04 -33.05
CA GLY A 36 -19.09 -0.39 -34.04
C GLY A 36 -18.86 1.10 -33.73
N ALA A 37 -19.88 1.82 -33.33
CA ALA A 37 -19.80 3.22 -32.95
C ALA A 37 -18.93 3.40 -31.70
N LEU A 38 -19.07 2.54 -30.68
CA LEU A 38 -18.24 2.54 -29.49
C LEU A 38 -16.77 2.24 -29.80
N ALA A 39 -16.52 1.27 -30.68
CA ALA A 39 -15.16 0.94 -31.11
C ALA A 39 -14.50 2.10 -31.87
N MET A 40 -15.25 2.75 -32.78
CA MET A 40 -14.76 3.93 -33.51
C MET A 40 -14.51 5.12 -32.58
N TRP A 41 -15.42 5.34 -31.62
CA TRP A 41 -15.25 6.39 -30.64
C TRP A 41 -14.02 6.14 -29.73
N GLY A 42 -13.82 4.89 -29.29
CA GLY A 42 -12.65 4.51 -28.51
C GLY A 42 -11.33 4.70 -29.29
N ALA A 43 -11.30 4.29 -30.56
CA ALA A 43 -10.13 4.51 -31.42
C ALA A 43 -9.86 6.01 -31.65
N PHE A 44 -10.90 6.80 -31.90
CA PHE A 44 -10.80 8.25 -32.02
C PHE A 44 -10.31 8.88 -30.73
N TYR A 45 -10.85 8.46 -29.58
CA TYR A 45 -10.43 8.95 -28.25
C TYR A 45 -8.95 8.67 -27.99
N ILE A 46 -8.49 7.45 -28.24
CA ILE A 46 -7.07 7.07 -28.07
C ILE A 46 -6.17 7.89 -29.01
N TYR A 47 -6.59 8.09 -30.25
CA TYR A 47 -5.82 8.85 -31.24
C TYR A 47 -5.78 10.36 -30.92
N SER A 48 -6.89 10.94 -30.44
CA SER A 48 -7.01 12.37 -30.18
C SER A 48 -6.52 12.79 -28.81
N THR A 49 -6.35 11.85 -27.88
CA THR A 49 -5.86 12.15 -26.52
C THR A 49 -4.33 12.31 -26.57
N PRO A 50 -3.79 13.52 -26.23
CA PRO A 50 -2.35 13.74 -26.20
C PRO A 50 -1.69 12.81 -25.19
N SER A 51 -0.75 11.97 -25.63
CA SER A 51 0.00 11.02 -24.78
C SER A 51 1.09 11.70 -23.95
N GLY A 52 0.82 12.84 -23.35
CA GLY A 52 1.82 13.59 -22.60
C GLY A 52 1.30 14.63 -21.62
N GLU A 53 0.00 14.79 -21.55
CA GLU A 53 -0.60 15.69 -20.55
C GLU A 53 -0.97 14.94 -19.27
N ASP A 54 -0.90 15.64 -18.14
CA ASP A 54 -1.28 15.12 -16.84
C ASP A 54 -2.73 14.64 -16.88
N SER A 55 -2.95 13.38 -16.53
CA SER A 55 -4.29 12.81 -16.45
C SER A 55 -5.11 13.57 -15.41
N SER A 56 -6.09 14.36 -15.85
CA SER A 56 -6.96 15.12 -14.95
C SER A 56 -7.90 14.25 -14.11
N TYR A 57 -7.95 12.94 -14.38
CA TYR A 57 -8.79 11.97 -13.67
C TYR A 57 -8.04 10.71 -13.19
N GLY A 58 -6.72 10.72 -13.22
CA GLY A 58 -5.87 9.62 -12.78
C GLY A 58 -5.06 9.97 -11.55
N ASP A 59 -4.07 9.15 -11.28
CA ASP A 59 -3.10 9.34 -10.19
C ASP A 59 -2.06 10.45 -10.51
N GLN A 60 -2.28 11.22 -11.57
CA GLN A 60 -1.42 12.30 -12.09
C GLN A 60 0.02 11.83 -12.41
N ARG A 61 0.20 10.54 -12.65
CA ARG A 61 1.49 10.01 -13.07
C ARG A 61 1.66 10.23 -14.56
N THR A 62 2.65 11.01 -14.93
CA THR A 62 3.11 11.14 -16.32
C THR A 62 4.13 10.05 -16.62
N VAL A 63 4.35 9.77 -17.91
CA VAL A 63 5.47 8.89 -18.33
C VAL A 63 6.81 9.40 -17.83
N ALA A 64 6.94 10.72 -17.66
CA ALA A 64 8.12 11.33 -17.06
C ALA A 64 8.27 10.99 -15.57
N SER A 65 7.16 10.87 -14.82
CA SER A 65 7.19 10.48 -13.40
C SER A 65 7.48 8.98 -13.20
N LEU A 66 7.32 8.17 -14.25
CA LEU A 66 7.66 6.74 -14.23
C LEU A 66 9.12 6.49 -14.61
N ARG A 67 9.81 7.48 -15.15
CA ARG A 67 11.27 7.36 -15.38
C ARG A 67 11.95 7.38 -14.02
N PRO A 68 12.87 6.44 -13.76
CA PRO A 68 13.72 6.54 -12.58
C PRO A 68 14.40 7.92 -12.61
N PRO A 69 14.52 8.61 -11.46
CA PRO A 69 15.18 9.90 -11.39
C PRO A 69 16.55 9.78 -12.07
N VAL A 70 16.84 10.72 -12.99
CA VAL A 70 18.17 10.79 -13.60
C VAL A 70 19.15 11.13 -12.48
N VAL A 71 19.83 10.13 -11.98
CA VAL A 71 20.89 10.31 -11.00
C VAL A 71 22.02 11.02 -11.74
N LEU A 72 22.13 12.33 -11.55
CA LEU A 72 23.31 13.06 -11.96
C LEU A 72 24.50 12.40 -11.26
N ALA A 73 25.48 11.96 -12.04
CA ALA A 73 26.66 11.29 -11.53
C ALA A 73 27.32 12.16 -10.44
N GLY A 74 27.21 11.71 -9.18
CA GLY A 74 27.74 12.43 -8.00
C GLY A 74 26.73 12.79 -6.92
N ALA A 75 25.41 12.74 -7.19
CA ALA A 75 24.40 12.85 -6.14
C ALA A 75 23.89 11.46 -5.79
N ALA A 76 24.05 11.06 -4.53
CA ALA A 76 23.35 9.87 -4.02
C ALA A 76 21.85 10.05 -4.29
N PRO A 77 21.11 9.02 -4.78
CA PRO A 77 19.69 9.13 -5.04
C PRO A 77 19.01 9.56 -3.73
N SER A 78 18.41 10.74 -3.74
CA SER A 78 17.62 11.20 -2.60
C SER A 78 16.40 10.29 -2.50
N ILE A 79 16.36 9.48 -1.45
CA ILE A 79 15.23 8.59 -1.18
C ILE A 79 14.02 9.45 -0.81
N ASP A 80 12.95 9.33 -1.59
CA ASP A 80 11.72 10.07 -1.33
C ASP A 80 10.90 9.38 -0.24
N GLY A 81 10.93 9.94 0.96
CA GLY A 81 10.18 9.45 2.12
C GLY A 81 8.66 9.46 1.90
N LYS A 82 8.12 10.42 1.13
CA LYS A 82 6.70 10.48 0.78
C LYS A 82 6.30 9.31 -0.12
N GLN A 83 7.12 8.99 -1.10
CA GLN A 83 6.89 7.85 -1.99
C GLN A 83 6.93 6.53 -1.21
N LEU A 84 7.90 6.37 -0.31
CA LEU A 84 7.99 5.19 0.57
C LEU A 84 6.77 5.08 1.49
N PHE A 85 6.34 6.18 2.09
CA PHE A 85 5.13 6.22 2.91
C PHE A 85 3.90 5.79 2.10
N GLY A 86 3.74 6.31 0.88
CA GLY A 86 2.66 5.94 -0.03
C GLY A 86 2.64 4.45 -0.38
N ALA A 87 3.82 3.84 -0.54
CA ALA A 87 3.95 2.44 -0.92
C ALA A 87 3.77 1.45 0.25
N LYS A 88 4.12 1.85 1.48
CA LYS A 88 4.27 0.93 2.62
C LYS A 88 3.34 1.23 3.80
N CYS A 89 2.94 2.48 4.01
CA CYS A 89 2.32 2.93 5.26
C CYS A 89 0.88 3.40 5.09
N VAL A 90 0.53 3.93 3.90
CA VAL A 90 -0.79 4.52 3.59
C VAL A 90 -1.95 3.56 3.83
N ALA A 91 -1.76 2.27 3.59
CA ALA A 91 -2.81 1.26 3.75
C ALA A 91 -3.43 1.27 5.17
N CYS A 92 -2.61 1.55 6.20
CA CYS A 92 -3.05 1.61 7.59
C CYS A 92 -3.19 3.06 8.09
N HIS A 93 -2.16 3.90 7.84
CA HIS A 93 -2.10 5.25 8.39
C HIS A 93 -2.78 6.31 7.52
N GLN A 94 -3.26 5.93 6.33
CA GLN A 94 -3.88 6.77 5.31
C GLN A 94 -2.98 7.92 4.81
N GLY A 95 -3.26 8.46 3.63
CA GLY A 95 -2.49 9.57 3.06
C GLY A 95 -2.58 10.87 3.85
N SER A 96 -3.65 11.03 4.64
CA SER A 96 -3.84 12.15 5.56
C SER A 96 -3.05 12.03 6.87
N GLY A 97 -2.45 10.87 7.16
CA GLY A 97 -1.81 10.58 8.44
C GLY A 97 -2.75 10.47 9.64
N LEU A 98 -4.08 10.49 9.42
CA LEU A 98 -5.08 10.43 10.49
C LEU A 98 -5.36 9.01 10.98
N GLY A 99 -4.93 8.00 10.21
CA GLY A 99 -5.21 6.61 10.51
C GLY A 99 -6.70 6.28 10.45
N LEU A 100 -7.11 5.28 11.19
CA LEU A 100 -8.51 4.87 11.34
C LEU A 100 -8.84 4.77 12.82
N ALA A 101 -9.77 5.60 13.29
CA ALA A 101 -10.14 5.66 14.69
C ALA A 101 -10.47 4.28 15.28
N GLY A 102 -9.86 3.96 16.41
CA GLY A 102 -10.02 2.67 17.09
C GLY A 102 -9.27 1.48 16.47
N VAL A 103 -8.70 1.62 15.27
CA VAL A 103 -8.01 0.54 14.56
C VAL A 103 -6.54 0.88 14.30
N PHE A 104 -6.29 1.98 13.58
CA PHE A 104 -4.94 2.42 13.23
C PHE A 104 -4.67 3.81 13.80
N PRO A 105 -3.59 3.99 14.58
CA PRO A 105 -3.32 5.25 15.24
C PRO A 105 -2.98 6.37 14.24
N PRO A 106 -3.34 7.64 14.57
CA PRO A 106 -2.92 8.78 13.80
C PRO A 106 -1.42 9.03 13.96
N LEU A 107 -0.79 9.53 12.89
CA LEU A 107 0.58 10.03 12.89
C LEU A 107 0.61 11.55 13.11
N VAL A 108 -0.49 12.23 12.75
CA VAL A 108 -0.65 13.67 12.91
C VAL A 108 -0.65 14.04 14.39
N ALA A 109 0.28 14.89 14.80
CA ALA A 109 0.48 15.35 16.16
C ALA A 109 0.54 14.20 17.20
N SER A 110 1.05 13.03 16.76
CA SER A 110 1.26 11.89 17.64
C SER A 110 2.51 12.11 18.48
N GLU A 111 2.39 11.92 19.79
CA GLU A 111 3.52 11.98 20.74
C GLU A 111 4.64 11.01 20.39
N TRP A 112 4.32 9.89 19.76
CA TRP A 112 5.29 8.92 19.29
C TRP A 112 6.07 9.40 18.06
N VAL A 113 5.42 10.17 17.18
CA VAL A 113 6.03 10.70 15.95
C VAL A 113 6.89 11.93 16.25
N ILE A 114 6.37 12.87 17.05
CA ILE A 114 7.07 14.11 17.34
C ILE A 114 8.05 13.99 18.52
N GLY A 115 7.99 12.89 19.28
CA GLY A 115 8.83 12.63 20.43
C GLY A 115 10.25 12.14 20.08
N ASP A 116 10.75 11.25 20.92
CA ASP A 116 12.13 10.71 20.82
C ASP A 116 12.32 9.93 19.50
N GLU A 117 13.31 10.34 18.71
CA GLU A 117 13.63 9.72 17.41
C GLU A 117 14.11 8.26 17.55
N LYS A 118 14.76 7.91 18.65
CA LYS A 118 15.23 6.54 18.91
C LYS A 118 14.05 5.58 19.14
N ILE A 119 13.08 6.04 19.92
CA ILE A 119 11.83 5.29 20.16
C ILE A 119 11.10 5.07 18.84
N LEU A 120 10.95 6.10 18.05
CA LEU A 120 10.26 6.03 16.76
C LEU A 120 11.01 5.11 15.78
N ALA A 121 12.35 5.17 15.76
CA ALA A 121 13.17 4.26 14.98
C ALA A 121 12.95 2.79 15.40
N ASN A 122 12.92 2.52 16.70
CA ASN A 122 12.71 1.19 17.24
C ASN A 122 11.31 0.64 16.91
N ILE A 123 10.28 1.50 16.89
CA ILE A 123 8.93 1.12 16.45
C ILE A 123 8.94 0.61 15.01
N LEU A 124 9.63 1.29 14.09
CA LEU A 124 9.73 0.83 12.71
C LEU A 124 10.61 -0.40 12.55
N LEU A 125 11.72 -0.45 13.25
CA LEU A 125 12.66 -1.58 13.15
C LEU A 125 12.03 -2.91 13.59
N HIS A 126 11.29 -2.91 14.69
CA HIS A 126 10.80 -4.15 15.29
C HIS A 126 9.28 -4.32 15.22
N GLY A 127 8.54 -3.24 14.92
CA GLY A 127 7.10 -3.26 14.97
C GLY A 127 6.55 -3.28 16.39
N VAL A 128 5.24 -3.24 16.50
CA VAL A 128 4.51 -3.28 17.77
C VAL A 128 3.35 -4.25 17.65
N ASN A 129 3.18 -5.12 18.62
CA ASN A 129 2.03 -6.01 18.71
C ASN A 129 1.44 -5.89 20.12
N GLY A 130 0.41 -5.07 20.27
CA GLY A 130 -0.22 -4.83 21.55
C GLY A 130 -0.80 -3.43 21.70
N GLU A 131 -1.03 -3.06 22.93
CA GLU A 131 -1.71 -1.81 23.25
C GLU A 131 -0.78 -0.59 23.14
N MET A 132 -1.19 0.39 22.35
CA MET A 132 -0.57 1.70 22.26
C MET A 132 -1.58 2.80 22.58
N ILE A 133 -1.20 3.72 23.44
CA ILE A 133 -1.98 4.94 23.70
C ILE A 133 -1.41 6.02 22.79
N VAL A 134 -2.25 6.59 21.94
CA VAL A 134 -1.89 7.67 21.02
C VAL A 134 -2.94 8.77 21.15
N LYS A 135 -2.52 9.97 21.52
CA LYS A 135 -3.41 11.13 21.77
C LYS A 135 -4.54 10.79 22.75
N GLY A 136 -4.23 10.03 23.79
CA GLY A 136 -5.19 9.60 24.82
C GLY A 136 -6.15 8.49 24.40
N ASN A 137 -6.08 8.01 23.15
CA ASN A 137 -6.89 6.89 22.67
C ASN A 137 -6.07 5.59 22.64
N THR A 138 -6.71 4.50 23.01
CA THR A 138 -6.09 3.17 23.01
C THR A 138 -6.27 2.49 21.66
N TYR A 139 -5.18 2.02 21.09
CA TYR A 139 -5.13 1.23 19.86
C TYR A 139 -4.56 -0.15 20.18
N LYS A 140 -5.25 -1.19 19.70
CA LYS A 140 -4.83 -2.58 19.89
C LYS A 140 -4.68 -3.21 18.50
N GLY A 141 -3.45 -3.26 18.03
CA GLY A 141 -3.17 -3.80 16.70
C GLY A 141 -1.73 -4.21 16.57
N ALA A 142 -1.42 -4.83 15.44
CA ALA A 142 -0.06 -5.19 15.08
C ALA A 142 0.45 -4.24 13.99
N MET A 143 1.52 -3.52 14.28
CA MET A 143 2.31 -2.83 13.28
C MET A 143 3.50 -3.73 12.90
N PRO A 144 3.65 -4.11 11.64
CA PRO A 144 4.75 -4.97 11.22
C PRO A 144 6.11 -4.27 11.36
N ALA A 145 7.16 -5.08 11.51
CA ALA A 145 8.54 -4.62 11.47
C ALA A 145 8.97 -4.28 10.04
N TRP A 146 9.71 -3.19 9.89
CA TRP A 146 10.24 -2.71 8.61
C TRP A 146 11.77 -2.80 8.54
N LYS A 147 12.36 -3.70 9.31
CA LYS A 147 13.83 -3.92 9.35
C LYS A 147 14.44 -4.31 8.01
N SER A 148 13.65 -4.72 7.02
CA SER A 148 14.10 -5.00 5.66
C SER A 148 14.42 -3.74 4.84
N LEU A 149 13.95 -2.57 5.27
CA LEU A 149 14.32 -1.30 4.67
C LEU A 149 15.73 -0.90 5.12
N SER A 150 16.46 -0.23 4.24
CA SER A 150 17.77 0.35 4.56
C SER A 150 17.65 1.46 5.59
N ASP A 151 18.77 1.83 6.20
CA ASP A 151 18.80 2.91 7.19
C ASP A 151 18.42 4.26 6.57
N ASP A 152 18.82 4.48 5.31
CA ASP A 152 18.47 5.67 4.55
C ASP A 152 16.97 5.72 4.21
N GLU A 153 16.37 4.60 3.83
CA GLU A 153 14.93 4.50 3.57
C GLU A 153 14.11 4.75 4.82
N LEU A 154 14.50 4.16 5.95
CA LEU A 154 13.86 4.39 7.24
C LEU A 154 13.99 5.85 7.68
N ALA A 155 15.17 6.44 7.54
CA ALA A 155 15.40 7.85 7.86
C ALA A 155 14.56 8.77 6.98
N ALA A 156 14.43 8.48 5.69
CA ALA A 156 13.62 9.27 4.76
C ALA A 156 12.12 9.22 5.11
N VAL A 157 11.56 8.04 5.34
CA VAL A 157 10.14 7.92 5.69
C VAL A 157 9.83 8.50 7.05
N LEU A 158 10.72 8.35 8.04
CA LEU A 158 10.56 8.94 9.37
C LEU A 158 10.67 10.46 9.34
N THR A 159 11.59 11.00 8.56
CA THR A 159 11.72 12.45 8.34
C THR A 159 10.44 13.00 7.70
N TYR A 160 9.89 12.30 6.70
CA TYR A 160 8.63 12.68 6.06
C TYR A 160 7.49 12.77 7.07
N ILE A 161 7.22 11.73 7.85
CA ILE A 161 6.10 11.74 8.81
C ILE A 161 6.29 12.73 9.97
N ARG A 162 7.52 13.13 10.27
CA ARG A 162 7.85 14.11 11.30
C ARG A 162 7.70 15.55 10.84
N SER A 163 7.66 15.80 9.53
CA SER A 163 7.56 17.14 8.94
C SER A 163 6.27 17.39 8.17
N ASP A 164 5.53 16.33 7.82
CA ASP A 164 4.27 16.47 7.08
C ASP A 164 3.06 16.66 8.03
N TRP A 165 1.94 17.02 7.47
CA TRP A 165 0.64 17.26 8.16
C TRP A 165 0.75 18.24 9.34
N GLY A 166 1.74 19.14 9.34
CA GLY A 166 1.97 20.10 10.41
C GLY A 166 2.72 19.54 11.63
N ASN A 167 3.32 18.37 11.53
CA ASN A 167 4.20 17.85 12.58
C ASN A 167 5.48 18.68 12.65
N PRO A 168 5.84 19.27 13.82
CA PRO A 168 6.98 20.19 13.94
C PRO A 168 8.24 19.50 14.46
N ALA A 169 8.56 18.29 14.03
CA ALA A 169 9.71 17.58 14.57
C ALA A 169 10.91 17.57 13.60
N PRO A 170 12.16 17.55 14.12
CA PRO A 170 13.34 17.58 13.29
C PRO A 170 13.51 16.28 12.48
N PRO A 171 14.25 16.34 11.34
CA PRO A 171 14.54 15.16 10.54
C PRO A 171 15.38 14.14 11.29
N ILE A 172 15.22 12.87 10.95
CA ILE A 172 16.01 11.77 11.51
C ILE A 172 17.14 11.40 10.53
N LYS A 173 18.34 11.21 11.07
CA LYS A 173 19.51 10.80 10.30
C LYS A 173 19.60 9.28 10.18
N ALA A 174 20.16 8.80 9.08
CA ALA A 174 20.42 7.38 8.88
C ALA A 174 21.34 6.78 9.98
N GLU A 175 22.26 7.57 10.52
CA GLU A 175 23.12 7.15 11.63
C GLU A 175 22.33 6.80 12.89
N THR A 176 21.24 7.54 13.19
CA THR A 176 20.36 7.21 14.31
C THR A 176 19.70 5.85 14.10
N ILE A 177 19.22 5.56 12.90
CA ILE A 177 18.61 4.27 12.56
C ILE A 177 19.65 3.14 12.67
N LYS A 178 20.83 3.34 12.09
CA LYS A 178 21.92 2.39 12.13
C LYS A 178 22.32 2.05 13.59
N THR A 179 22.45 3.07 14.41
CA THR A 179 22.78 2.91 15.84
C THR A 179 21.71 2.09 16.56
N GLN A 180 20.42 2.42 16.36
CA GLN A 180 19.33 1.68 16.99
C GLN A 180 19.26 0.24 16.47
N ARG A 181 19.49 -0.01 15.19
CA ARG A 181 19.55 -1.34 14.59
C ARG A 181 20.64 -2.20 15.23
N GLU A 182 21.83 -1.64 15.48
CA GLU A 182 22.92 -2.37 16.14
C GLU A 182 22.62 -2.64 17.61
N LEU A 183 22.12 -1.65 18.35
CA LEU A 183 21.77 -1.79 19.77
C LEU A 183 20.67 -2.85 19.97
N THR A 184 19.74 -2.93 19.05
CA THR A 184 18.57 -3.81 19.17
C THR A 184 18.64 -5.05 18.28
N LYS A 185 19.79 -5.37 17.70
CA LYS A 185 19.98 -6.47 16.73
C LYS A 185 19.57 -7.86 17.25
N THR A 186 19.64 -8.07 18.55
CA THR A 186 19.24 -9.33 19.20
C THR A 186 17.72 -9.46 19.35
N ARG A 187 16.97 -8.37 19.16
CA ARG A 187 15.53 -8.40 19.27
C ARG A 187 14.91 -9.01 18.01
N THR A 188 14.20 -10.12 18.19
CA THR A 188 13.48 -10.81 17.13
C THR A 188 11.97 -10.54 17.18
N GLU A 189 11.45 -10.24 18.37
CA GLU A 189 10.02 -10.06 18.62
C GLU A 189 9.62 -8.58 18.57
N PRO A 190 8.40 -8.29 18.09
CA PRO A 190 7.85 -6.95 18.16
C PRO A 190 7.69 -6.48 19.60
N TYR A 191 7.60 -5.18 19.80
CA TYR A 191 7.27 -4.61 21.12
C TYR A 191 5.84 -4.99 21.54
N ALA A 192 5.68 -5.42 22.78
CA ALA A 192 4.38 -5.82 23.36
C ALA A 192 3.53 -4.61 23.79
N GLY A 193 3.42 -3.59 22.91
CA GLY A 193 2.74 -2.34 23.19
C GLY A 193 3.68 -1.22 23.61
N GLY A 194 3.13 -0.01 23.73
CA GLY A 194 3.88 1.23 23.98
C GLY A 194 4.69 1.23 25.27
N SER A 195 4.19 0.62 26.35
CA SER A 195 4.87 0.54 27.65
C SER A 195 6.18 -0.26 27.61
N SER A 196 6.34 -1.12 26.61
CA SER A 196 7.55 -1.95 26.45
C SER A 196 8.66 -1.25 25.64
N ILE A 197 8.35 -0.10 25.04
CA ILE A 197 9.30 0.65 24.20
C ILE A 197 10.02 1.64 25.11
N LYS A 198 11.30 1.40 25.35
CA LYS A 198 12.16 2.32 26.10
C LYS A 198 13.26 2.80 25.18
N PRO A 199 13.77 4.04 25.37
CA PRO A 199 14.97 4.45 24.68
C PRO A 199 16.12 3.59 25.23
N ASP A 200 16.75 2.81 24.36
CA ASP A 200 18.00 2.14 24.71
C ASP A 200 19.09 3.23 24.81
N SER A 201 19.65 3.35 25.98
CA SER A 201 20.68 4.33 26.35
C SER A 201 22.04 4.00 25.75
#